data_e57abbe6d44c91d012a3d653e72a6e15
#
_entry.id   e57abbe6d44c91d012a3d653e72a6e15
#
_cell.length_a   1.000
_cell.length_b   1.000
_cell.length_c   1.000
_cell.angle_alpha   90.00
_cell.angle_beta   90.00
_cell.angle_gamma   90.00
#
_symmetry.space_group_name_H-M   'P 1'
#
loop_
_entity.id
_entity.type
_entity.pdbx_description
1 polymer ?
#
loop_
_entity_poly.entity_id
_entity_poly.type
_entity_poly.pdbx_seq_one_letter_code
_entity_poly.pdbx_strand_id
1 'polypeptide(L)'
;MSLIRNTNGFDAARGSLAGYLYGIARNHVLRMLERDRPYIAMEEDTLASVWTSTDDTPLGDLTRSETIESVRQAVLSLPPNYREAVVLCDLQEISYAEAAGLLDVPLGTVRSRLSRGRAMLVDKLRVSSRCIV
;
A
#
# COMPACT_ATOMS: atom_id res chain seq x y z
N MET A 1 -13.35 13.98 7.97
CA MET A 1 -14.40 13.59 8.95
C MET A 1 -15.53 12.72 8.36
N SER A 2 -15.26 12.01 7.28
CA SER A 2 -16.22 11.07 6.70
C SER A 2 -16.52 9.86 7.61
N LEU A 3 -15.63 9.55 8.54
CA LEU A 3 -15.78 8.45 9.50
C LEU A 3 -16.92 8.66 10.47
N ILE A 4 -17.10 9.87 10.97
CA ILE A 4 -18.14 10.20 11.98
C ILE A 4 -19.52 10.28 11.33
N ARG A 5 -19.59 10.63 10.05
CA ARG A 5 -20.85 10.72 9.31
C ARG A 5 -21.36 9.38 8.77
N ASN A 6 -20.52 8.37 8.71
CA ASN A 6 -20.83 7.11 8.02
C ASN A 6 -20.61 5.87 8.88
N THR A 7 -20.71 6.00 10.21
CA THR A 7 -20.61 4.85 11.12
C THR A 7 -21.69 3.79 10.84
N ASN A 8 -22.79 4.16 10.22
CA ASN A 8 -23.84 3.24 9.81
C ASN A 8 -23.53 2.49 8.49
N GLY A 9 -22.48 2.88 7.77
CA GLY A 9 -22.06 2.24 6.53
C GLY A 9 -21.13 1.04 6.71
N PHE A 10 -20.62 0.82 7.91
CA PHE A 10 -19.77 -0.33 8.20
C PHE A 10 -20.61 -1.58 8.49
N ASP A 11 -20.38 -2.63 7.71
CA ASP A 11 -20.97 -3.94 7.93
C ASP A 11 -19.86 -4.97 8.12
N ALA A 12 -19.74 -5.50 9.35
CA ALA A 12 -18.75 -6.51 9.70
C ALA A 12 -18.89 -7.82 8.91
N ALA A 13 -20.05 -8.09 8.34
CA ALA A 13 -20.30 -9.25 7.49
C ALA A 13 -19.68 -9.09 6.07
N ARG A 14 -19.39 -7.87 5.63
CA ARG A 14 -18.83 -7.57 4.31
C ARG A 14 -17.31 -7.47 4.29
N GLY A 15 -16.67 -7.31 5.44
CA GLY A 15 -15.23 -7.17 5.50
C GLY A 15 -14.72 -6.68 6.84
N SER A 16 -13.42 -6.51 6.96
CA SER A 16 -12.77 -6.02 8.16
C SER A 16 -12.91 -4.51 8.32
N LEU A 17 -12.84 -4.03 9.56
CA LEU A 17 -12.80 -2.60 9.86
C LEU A 17 -11.58 -1.93 9.19
N ALA A 18 -10.43 -2.60 9.20
CA ALA A 18 -9.22 -2.11 8.54
C ALA A 18 -9.43 -1.89 7.03
N GLY A 19 -10.05 -2.85 6.36
CA GLY A 19 -10.41 -2.71 4.95
C GLY A 19 -11.38 -1.57 4.67
N TYR A 20 -12.39 -1.41 5.52
CA TYR A 20 -13.35 -0.31 5.41
C TYR A 20 -12.67 1.06 5.54
N LEU A 21 -11.82 1.22 6.55
CA LEU A 21 -11.06 2.46 6.76
C LEU A 21 -10.09 2.74 5.61
N TYR A 22 -9.42 1.70 5.12
CA TYR A 22 -8.54 1.82 3.97
C TYR A 22 -9.29 2.29 2.72
N GLY A 23 -10.46 1.72 2.46
CA GLY A 23 -11.31 2.13 1.34
C GLY A 23 -11.71 3.60 1.39
N ILE A 24 -12.09 4.10 2.57
CA ILE A 24 -12.41 5.52 2.78
C ILE A 24 -11.18 6.39 2.51
N ALA A 25 -10.04 6.05 3.10
CA ALA A 25 -8.79 6.79 2.94
C ALA A 25 -8.33 6.80 1.47
N ARG A 26 -8.37 5.65 0.82
CA ARG A 26 -8.02 5.50 -0.60
C ARG A 26 -8.88 6.41 -1.48
N ASN A 27 -10.19 6.36 -1.31
CA ASN A 27 -11.12 7.19 -2.08
C ASN A 27 -10.88 8.69 -1.85
N HIS A 28 -10.56 9.08 -0.63
CA HIS A 28 -10.20 10.45 -0.30
C HIS A 28 -8.93 10.90 -1.03
N VAL A 29 -7.89 10.10 -0.98
CA VAL A 29 -6.60 10.39 -1.64
C VAL A 29 -6.80 10.48 -3.16
N LEU A 30 -7.52 9.55 -3.76
CA LEU A 30 -7.79 9.55 -5.20
C LEU A 30 -8.55 10.81 -5.63
N ARG A 31 -9.55 11.24 -4.85
CA ARG A 31 -10.29 12.50 -5.11
C ARG A 31 -9.39 13.72 -5.00
N MET A 32 -8.50 13.77 -4.01
CA MET A 32 -7.54 14.86 -3.88
C MET A 32 -6.58 14.92 -5.08
N LEU A 33 -6.08 13.77 -5.52
CA LEU A 33 -5.21 13.68 -6.69
C LEU A 33 -5.92 14.12 -7.98
N GLU A 34 -7.19 13.77 -8.14
CA GLU A 34 -8.01 14.23 -9.28
C GLU A 34 -8.24 15.74 -9.27
N ARG A 35 -8.43 16.35 -8.09
CA ARG A 35 -8.59 17.80 -7.95
C ARG A 35 -7.33 18.58 -8.31
N ASP A 36 -6.18 18.05 -7.90
CA ASP A 36 -4.89 18.72 -8.09
C ASP A 36 -4.32 18.50 -9.49
N ARG A 37 -4.78 17.46 -10.20
CA ARG A 37 -4.31 17.09 -11.54
C ARG A 37 -5.47 16.60 -12.43
N PRO A 38 -6.32 17.51 -12.94
CA PRO A 38 -7.52 17.11 -13.66
C PRO A 38 -7.30 16.43 -15.01
N TYR A 39 -6.07 16.26 -15.49
CA TYR A 39 -5.80 15.80 -16.86
C TYR A 39 -4.61 14.88 -17.09
N ILE A 40 -4.07 14.27 -16.05
CA ILE A 40 -3.03 13.26 -16.25
C ILE A 40 -3.68 11.90 -16.12
N ALA A 41 -3.84 11.22 -17.27
CA ALA A 41 -4.09 9.79 -17.26
C ALA A 41 -3.08 9.16 -16.30
N MET A 42 -3.56 8.39 -15.32
CA MET A 42 -2.70 7.72 -14.34
C MET A 42 -1.80 6.73 -15.09
N GLU A 43 -0.71 7.23 -15.64
CA GLU A 43 0.41 6.36 -15.99
C GLU A 43 0.93 5.78 -14.68
N GLU A 44 1.06 4.47 -14.66
CA GLU A 44 1.39 3.67 -13.47
C GLU A 44 2.68 4.11 -12.76
N ASP A 45 3.48 4.95 -13.38
CA ASP A 45 4.80 5.37 -12.90
C ASP A 45 4.82 6.70 -12.13
N THR A 46 3.77 7.52 -12.20
CA THR A 46 3.84 8.90 -11.72
C THR A 46 3.62 9.06 -10.21
N LEU A 47 3.01 8.07 -9.57
CA LEU A 47 2.74 8.12 -8.12
C LEU A 47 3.93 7.68 -7.25
N ALA A 48 4.94 7.07 -7.84
CA ALA A 48 6.13 6.62 -7.10
C ALA A 48 7.01 7.78 -6.60
N SER A 49 6.86 8.98 -7.18
CA SER A 49 7.73 10.12 -6.86
C SER A 49 7.21 11.04 -5.75
N VAL A 50 5.97 10.84 -5.28
CA VAL A 50 5.35 11.76 -4.30
C VAL A 50 5.63 11.37 -2.84
N TRP A 51 6.13 10.17 -2.62
CA TRP A 51 6.41 9.66 -1.28
C TRP A 51 7.92 9.63 -1.00
N THR A 52 8.54 10.81 -1.00
CA THR A 52 9.88 10.95 -0.41
C THR A 52 9.74 10.90 1.10
N SER A 53 10.33 9.88 1.66
CA SER A 53 10.39 9.64 3.10
C SER A 53 11.00 10.80 3.85
N THR A 54 10.35 11.23 4.90
CA THR A 54 11.01 11.98 5.97
C THR A 54 11.75 11.00 6.85
N ASP A 55 13.07 11.10 6.81
CA ASP A 55 13.95 10.39 7.74
C ASP A 55 13.75 10.92 9.15
N ASP A 56 13.11 10.15 9.99
CA ASP A 56 13.23 10.28 11.43
C ASP A 56 13.46 8.90 12.02
N THR A 57 14.72 8.53 12.16
CA THR A 57 15.11 7.27 12.79
C THR A 57 15.68 7.54 14.15
N PRO A 58 14.97 7.23 15.26
CA PRO A 58 15.58 7.25 16.59
C PRO A 58 16.57 6.08 16.73
N LEU A 59 17.75 6.39 17.21
CA LEU A 59 18.83 5.46 17.56
C LEU A 59 18.42 4.57 18.73
N GLY A 60 17.91 3.37 18.45
CA GLY A 60 17.61 2.40 19.48
C GLY A 60 17.27 1.03 18.90
N ASP A 61 17.98 0.01 19.30
CA ASP A 61 17.84 -1.36 18.82
C ASP A 61 18.06 -1.50 17.29
N LEU A 62 19.28 -1.20 16.88
CA LEU A 62 19.73 -0.98 15.49
C LEU A 62 19.35 -2.09 14.51
N THR A 63 19.49 -3.36 14.86
CA THR A 63 19.30 -4.45 13.90
C THR A 63 17.84 -4.72 13.53
N ARG A 64 16.94 -4.69 14.49
CA ARG A 64 15.51 -4.92 14.23
C ARG A 64 14.84 -3.73 13.58
N SER A 65 15.15 -2.52 14.04
CA SER A 65 14.62 -1.29 13.45
C SER A 65 15.16 -1.06 12.04
N GLU A 66 16.40 -1.38 11.78
CA GLU A 66 17.01 -1.34 10.44
C GLU A 66 16.32 -2.32 9.48
N THR A 67 16.02 -3.53 9.95
CA THR A 67 15.30 -4.52 9.15
C THR A 67 13.88 -4.06 8.82
N ILE A 68 13.15 -3.54 9.81
CA ILE A 68 11.81 -3.01 9.62
C ILE A 68 11.83 -1.83 8.66
N GLU A 69 12.76 -0.91 8.81
CA GLU A 69 12.91 0.26 7.93
C GLU A 69 13.29 -0.16 6.51
N SER A 70 14.16 -1.15 6.36
CA SER A 70 14.52 -1.70 5.05
C SER A 70 13.31 -2.29 4.32
N VAL A 71 12.46 -3.06 5.03
CA VAL A 71 11.22 -3.59 4.49
C VAL A 71 10.25 -2.46 4.13
N ARG A 72 10.09 -1.48 5.01
CA ARG A 72 9.23 -0.32 4.78
C ARG A 72 9.65 0.44 3.53
N GLN A 73 10.93 0.73 3.37
CA GLN A 73 11.46 1.42 2.19
C GLN A 73 11.27 0.59 0.91
N ALA A 74 11.48 -0.71 0.99
CA ALA A 74 11.24 -1.61 -0.14
C ALA A 74 9.76 -1.57 -0.58
N VAL A 75 8.83 -1.63 0.37
CA VAL A 75 7.38 -1.55 0.09
C VAL A 75 7.02 -0.19 -0.50
N LEU A 76 7.53 0.91 0.07
CA LEU A 76 7.27 2.26 -0.43
C LEU A 76 7.83 2.51 -1.83
N SER A 77 8.86 1.79 -2.22
CA SER A 77 9.46 1.90 -3.55
C SER A 77 8.75 1.07 -4.62
N LEU A 78 7.77 0.25 -4.25
CA LEU A 78 6.95 -0.47 -5.22
C LEU A 78 6.05 0.49 -6.00
N PRO A 79 5.75 0.19 -7.27
CA PRO A 79 4.68 0.89 -7.99
C PRO A 79 3.35 0.81 -7.21
N PRO A 80 2.50 1.86 -7.25
CA PRO A 80 1.29 1.95 -6.42
C PRO A 80 0.37 0.73 -6.50
N ASN A 81 0.17 0.18 -7.68
CA ASN A 81 -0.71 -0.97 -7.89
C ASN A 81 -0.22 -2.22 -7.15
N TYR A 82 1.08 -2.48 -7.18
CA TYR A 82 1.69 -3.61 -6.49
C TYR A 82 1.79 -3.36 -4.99
N ARG A 83 2.10 -2.13 -4.61
CA ARG A 83 2.15 -1.69 -3.21
C ARG A 83 0.80 -1.91 -2.51
N GLU A 84 -0.29 -1.43 -3.11
CA GLU A 84 -1.63 -1.60 -2.53
C GLU A 84 -1.97 -3.07 -2.31
N ALA A 85 -1.71 -3.93 -3.29
CA ALA A 85 -1.97 -5.35 -3.18
C ALA A 85 -1.16 -6.01 -2.05
N VAL A 86 0.14 -5.70 -1.96
CA VAL A 86 1.01 -6.22 -0.90
C VAL A 86 0.60 -5.71 0.48
N VAL A 87 0.32 -4.42 0.61
CA VAL A 87 -0.09 -3.84 1.89
C VAL A 87 -1.41 -4.45 2.36
N LEU A 88 -2.40 -4.55 1.50
CA LEU A 88 -3.69 -5.10 1.88
C LEU A 88 -3.62 -6.59 2.23
N CYS A 89 -3.01 -7.39 1.40
CA CYS A 89 -3.06 -8.85 1.55
C CYS A 89 -1.97 -9.41 2.47
N ASP A 90 -0.75 -8.89 2.39
CA ASP A 90 0.38 -9.41 3.15
C ASP A 90 0.58 -8.71 4.51
N LEU A 91 0.36 -7.41 4.60
CA LEU A 91 0.56 -6.66 5.84
C LEU A 91 -0.73 -6.54 6.68
N GLN A 92 -1.88 -6.31 6.05
CA GLN A 92 -3.16 -6.17 6.74
C GLN A 92 -3.95 -7.48 6.79
N GLU A 93 -3.47 -8.54 6.16
CA GLU A 93 -4.11 -9.86 6.14
C GLU A 93 -5.56 -9.85 5.64
N ILE A 94 -5.85 -8.93 4.71
CA ILE A 94 -7.17 -8.83 4.07
C ILE A 94 -7.28 -9.93 3.00
N SER A 95 -8.45 -10.55 2.89
CA SER A 95 -8.71 -11.58 1.90
C SER A 95 -8.58 -11.02 0.47
N TYR A 96 -8.22 -11.86 -0.48
CA TYR A 96 -8.10 -11.46 -1.89
C TYR A 96 -9.43 -10.93 -2.45
N ALA A 97 -10.54 -11.52 -2.05
CA ALA A 97 -11.85 -11.08 -2.48
C ALA A 97 -12.20 -9.68 -1.95
N GLU A 98 -11.90 -9.42 -0.68
CA GLU A 98 -12.09 -8.10 -0.08
C GLU A 98 -11.14 -7.06 -0.71
N ALA A 99 -9.89 -7.42 -0.92
CA ALA A 99 -8.92 -6.55 -1.59
C ALA A 99 -9.35 -6.22 -3.03
N ALA A 100 -9.88 -7.20 -3.76
CA ALA A 100 -10.44 -6.99 -5.10
C ALA A 100 -11.58 -5.96 -5.09
N GLY A 101 -12.46 -6.04 -4.11
CA GLY A 101 -13.53 -5.06 -3.92
C GLY A 101 -13.01 -3.67 -3.57
N LEU A 102 -12.02 -3.57 -2.68
CA LEU A 102 -11.42 -2.30 -2.27
C LEU A 102 -10.65 -1.61 -3.40
N LEU A 103 -9.94 -2.38 -4.21
CA LEU A 103 -9.15 -1.87 -5.33
C LEU A 103 -9.96 -1.72 -6.62
N ASP A 104 -11.20 -2.20 -6.62
CA ASP A 104 -12.07 -2.21 -7.80
C ASP A 104 -11.43 -2.92 -9.00
N VAL A 105 -10.88 -4.08 -8.76
CA VAL A 105 -10.23 -4.93 -9.77
C VAL A 105 -10.67 -6.38 -9.63
N PRO A 106 -10.56 -7.19 -10.70
CA PRO A 106 -10.84 -8.62 -10.61
C PRO A 106 -9.90 -9.36 -9.64
N LEU A 107 -10.38 -10.44 -9.05
CA LEU A 107 -9.59 -11.28 -8.12
C LEU A 107 -8.28 -11.78 -8.75
N GLY A 108 -8.31 -12.16 -10.02
CA GLY A 108 -7.11 -12.56 -10.77
C GLY A 108 -6.06 -11.45 -10.87
N THR A 109 -6.50 -10.21 -10.97
CA THR A 109 -5.61 -9.04 -10.98
C THR A 109 -4.93 -8.85 -9.61
N VAL A 110 -5.65 -9.04 -8.51
CA VAL A 110 -5.05 -9.01 -7.16
C VAL A 110 -3.95 -10.07 -7.04
N ARG A 111 -4.23 -11.28 -7.47
CA ARG A 111 -3.25 -12.38 -7.45
C ARG A 111 -1.99 -12.07 -8.28
N SER A 112 -2.16 -11.55 -9.48
CA SER A 112 -1.03 -11.21 -10.36
C SER A 112 -0.22 -10.04 -9.81
N ARG A 113 -0.89 -9.01 -9.25
CA ARG A 113 -0.22 -7.89 -8.59
C ARG A 113 0.57 -8.33 -7.37
N LEU A 114 0.01 -9.21 -6.54
CA LEU A 114 0.72 -9.80 -5.40
C LEU A 114 1.96 -10.57 -5.83
N SER A 115 1.82 -11.44 -6.81
CA SER A 115 2.94 -12.25 -7.31
C SER A 115 4.10 -11.36 -7.80
N ARG A 116 3.79 -10.35 -8.61
CA ARG A 116 4.79 -9.40 -9.10
C ARG A 116 5.35 -8.51 -8.01
N GLY A 117 4.49 -8.00 -7.13
CA GLY A 117 4.91 -7.18 -5.99
C GLY A 117 5.87 -7.91 -5.07
N ARG A 118 5.58 -9.16 -4.73
CA ARG A 118 6.45 -10.02 -3.92
C ARG A 118 7.80 -10.28 -4.60
N ALA A 119 7.80 -10.55 -5.90
CA ALA A 119 9.03 -10.75 -6.65
C ALA A 119 9.92 -9.48 -6.63
N MET A 120 9.32 -8.31 -6.82
CA MET A 120 10.03 -7.03 -6.75
C MET A 120 10.57 -6.76 -5.34
N LEU A 121 9.82 -7.10 -4.29
CA LEU A 121 10.28 -6.97 -2.90
C LEU A 121 11.49 -7.85 -2.62
N VAL A 122 11.45 -9.10 -3.06
CA VAL A 122 12.58 -10.03 -2.90
C VAL A 122 13.84 -9.46 -3.55
N ASP A 123 13.73 -8.93 -4.76
CA ASP A 123 14.89 -8.34 -5.44
C ASP A 123 15.41 -7.09 -4.70
N LYS A 124 14.53 -6.21 -4.27
CA LYS A 124 14.92 -5.00 -3.52
C LYS A 124 15.59 -5.33 -2.18
N LEU A 125 15.05 -6.31 -1.44
CA LEU A 125 15.61 -6.72 -0.17
C LEU A 125 16.95 -7.45 -0.32
N ARG A 126 17.13 -8.20 -1.39
CA ARG A 126 18.45 -8.82 -1.70
C ARG A 126 19.52 -7.78 -1.98
N VAL A 127 19.18 -6.72 -2.72
CA VAL A 127 20.11 -5.62 -3.00
C VAL A 127 20.46 -4.90 -1.70
N SER A 128 19.47 -4.60 -0.87
CA SER A 128 19.68 -3.95 0.43
C SER A 128 20.58 -4.78 1.35
N SER A 129 20.37 -6.10 1.41
CA SER A 129 21.20 -7.00 2.22
C SER A 129 22.67 -7.04 1.78
N ARG A 130 22.95 -6.84 0.49
CA ARG A 130 24.31 -6.77 -0.03
C ARG A 130 25.02 -5.47 0.29
N CYS A 131 24.30 -4.39 0.53
CA CYS A 131 24.87 -3.09 0.89
C CYS A 131 25.22 -2.97 2.39
N ILE A 132 24.78 -3.91 3.23
CA ILE A 132 24.99 -3.89 4.68
C ILE A 132 26.25 -4.69 5.09
N VAL A 133 26.87 -5.39 4.16
CA VAL A 133 28.10 -6.18 4.45
C VAL A 133 29.35 -5.36 4.20
#